data_cf47c81035d5063883c641c36527f794
#
_entry.id   cf47c81035d5063883c641c36527f794
#
_cell.length_a   1.000
_cell.length_b   1.000
_cell.length_c   1.000
_cell.angle_alpha   90.00
_cell.angle_beta   90.00
_cell.angle_gamma   90.00
#
_symmetry.space_group_name_H-M   'P 1'
#
loop_
_entity.id
_entity.type
_entity.pdbx_description
1 polymer ?
#
loop_
_entity_poly.entity_id
_entity_poly.type
_entity_poly.pdbx_seq_one_letter_code
_entity_poly.pdbx_strand_id
1 'polypeptide(L)'
;QELRYPYYAHGMSQVLSSRGGDFTGITNGIDTKLFDPMTTEGLAAHYNEKTFKEGKLQNKLALQKTLGLPEDRDTAMLAMVTRLAGHKGIDLLCYIAERLMSRRVQLVVIGTGEEKYEWFLRGLQERFGRQVSVNLCFSADLANVVYAGADLYLMPSKSEPCGLSQLMAMRFGAVPVVNATGGLKDTVPPYEGPESEGRGFTFQSYNADDFLAAIDRALALYYDAPEQWQELVRHDMSQDFGWDKGAESYMALYHKALADKA
;
A
#
# COMPACT_ATOMS: atom_id res chain seq x y z
N GLN A 1 1.29 -8.36 -18.64
CA GLN A 1 0.84 -9.68 -19.16
C GLN A 1 -0.62 -9.97 -18.84
N GLU A 2 -1.12 -9.61 -17.66
CA GLU A 2 -2.49 -9.90 -17.21
C GLU A 2 -3.58 -9.41 -18.19
N LEU A 3 -3.41 -8.23 -18.76
CA LEU A 3 -4.35 -7.64 -19.73
C LEU A 3 -4.57 -8.47 -21.03
N ARG A 4 -3.73 -9.49 -21.27
CA ARG A 4 -3.93 -10.44 -22.37
C ARG A 4 -4.99 -11.51 -22.06
N TYR A 5 -5.39 -11.64 -20.79
CA TYR A 5 -6.37 -12.62 -20.34
C TYR A 5 -7.74 -11.97 -20.13
N PRO A 6 -8.84 -12.63 -20.53
CA PRO A 6 -10.21 -12.07 -20.46
C PRO A 6 -10.59 -11.53 -19.07
N TYR A 7 -10.13 -12.18 -18.00
CA TYR A 7 -10.46 -11.81 -16.64
C TYR A 7 -9.99 -10.39 -16.27
N TYR A 8 -8.82 -9.96 -16.79
CA TYR A 8 -8.23 -8.67 -16.45
C TYR A 8 -8.42 -7.60 -17.52
N ALA A 9 -8.77 -7.99 -18.75
CA ALA A 9 -8.72 -7.13 -19.93
C ALA A 9 -10.00 -6.36 -20.20
N HIS A 10 -11.04 -6.49 -19.38
CA HIS A 10 -12.31 -5.78 -19.55
C HIS A 10 -12.85 -5.80 -21.00
N GLY A 11 -12.78 -6.96 -21.67
CA GLY A 11 -13.18 -7.16 -23.05
C GLY A 11 -12.12 -6.86 -24.13
N MET A 12 -10.94 -6.34 -23.74
CA MET A 12 -9.87 -5.97 -24.68
C MET A 12 -8.85 -7.09 -24.93
N SER A 13 -8.99 -8.27 -24.34
CA SER A 13 -7.98 -9.34 -24.37
C SER A 13 -7.56 -9.75 -25.77
N GLN A 14 -8.48 -9.86 -26.72
CA GLN A 14 -8.17 -10.23 -28.10
C GLN A 14 -7.32 -9.16 -28.80
N VAL A 15 -7.69 -7.88 -28.65
CA VAL A 15 -6.98 -6.74 -29.23
C VAL A 15 -5.57 -6.65 -28.65
N LEU A 16 -5.42 -6.78 -27.32
CA LEU A 16 -4.14 -6.69 -26.63
C LEU A 16 -3.24 -7.90 -26.93
N SER A 17 -3.84 -9.10 -27.05
CA SER A 17 -3.11 -10.31 -27.42
C SER A 17 -2.61 -10.26 -28.88
N SER A 18 -3.39 -9.68 -29.80
CA SER A 18 -3.00 -9.55 -31.22
C SER A 18 -1.82 -8.60 -31.43
N ARG A 19 -1.52 -7.70 -30.48
CA ARG A 19 -0.36 -6.81 -30.54
C ARG A 19 0.98 -7.53 -30.32
N GLY A 20 0.96 -8.73 -29.76
CA GLY A 20 2.19 -9.52 -29.58
C GLY A 20 3.30 -8.75 -28.86
N GLY A 21 4.44 -8.58 -29.54
CA GLY A 21 5.61 -7.85 -29.04
C GLY A 21 5.49 -6.32 -29.02
N ASP A 22 4.45 -5.75 -29.66
CA ASP A 22 4.22 -4.30 -29.69
C ASP A 22 3.46 -3.79 -28.45
N PHE A 23 3.14 -4.68 -27.53
CA PHE A 23 2.47 -4.34 -26.27
C PHE A 23 3.48 -4.39 -25.12
N THR A 24 3.91 -3.21 -24.66
CA THR A 24 4.89 -3.03 -23.58
C THR A 24 4.22 -2.40 -22.36
N GLY A 25 4.50 -2.94 -21.17
CA GLY A 25 4.11 -2.36 -19.89
C GLY A 25 5.31 -1.64 -19.26
N ILE A 26 5.08 -0.43 -18.78
CA ILE A 26 6.07 0.37 -18.05
C ILE A 26 5.44 0.77 -16.71
N THR A 27 6.09 0.43 -15.60
CA THR A 27 5.64 0.84 -14.28
C THR A 27 5.97 2.31 -14.02
N ASN A 28 5.03 3.01 -13.38
CA ASN A 28 5.25 4.40 -12.98
C ASN A 28 6.14 4.49 -11.74
N GLY A 29 6.88 5.59 -11.63
CA GLY A 29 7.49 6.03 -10.38
C GLY A 29 6.60 7.03 -9.61
N ILE A 30 7.10 7.49 -8.48
CA ILE A 30 6.53 8.59 -7.71
C ILE A 30 7.47 9.81 -7.72
N ASP A 31 6.94 10.98 -7.42
CA ASP A 31 7.77 12.15 -7.15
C ASP A 31 8.43 12.01 -5.75
N THR A 32 9.69 11.58 -5.74
CA THR A 32 10.45 11.33 -4.52
C THR A 32 10.82 12.61 -3.74
N LYS A 33 10.61 13.80 -4.32
CA LYS A 33 10.76 15.09 -3.62
C LYS A 33 9.46 15.47 -2.93
N LEU A 34 8.32 15.22 -3.58
CA LEU A 34 7.00 15.46 -2.99
C LEU A 34 6.69 14.45 -1.88
N PHE A 35 7.05 13.17 -2.09
CA PHE A 35 6.85 12.08 -1.13
C PHE A 35 8.17 11.76 -0.41
N ASP A 36 8.61 12.70 0.44
CA ASP A 36 9.83 12.55 1.24
C ASP A 36 9.53 12.84 2.72
N PRO A 37 9.66 11.84 3.62
CA PRO A 37 9.43 12.05 5.04
C PRO A 37 10.41 13.03 5.69
N MET A 38 11.49 13.43 5.00
CA MET A 38 12.37 14.50 5.46
C MET A 38 11.82 15.92 5.25
N THR A 39 10.94 16.10 4.27
CA THR A 39 10.48 17.43 3.84
C THR A 39 8.97 17.60 3.78
N THR A 40 8.22 16.51 3.88
CA THR A 40 6.75 16.55 3.84
C THR A 40 6.20 17.37 4.99
N GLU A 41 5.41 18.38 4.68
CA GLU A 41 4.77 19.24 5.66
C GLU A 41 3.71 18.49 6.48
N GLY A 42 3.43 18.97 7.68
CA GLY A 42 2.40 18.40 8.56
C GLY A 42 2.81 17.16 9.35
N LEU A 43 4.01 16.64 9.16
CA LEU A 43 4.55 15.55 9.98
C LEU A 43 4.93 16.04 11.37
N ALA A 44 4.68 15.24 12.39
CA ALA A 44 5.09 15.52 13.77
C ALA A 44 6.63 15.43 13.94
N ALA A 45 7.27 14.59 13.14
CA ALA A 45 8.71 14.47 13.07
C ALA A 45 9.14 14.10 11.65
N HIS A 46 10.20 14.73 11.16
CA HIS A 46 10.85 14.37 9.90
C HIS A 46 11.86 13.25 10.15
N TYR A 47 12.02 12.34 9.18
CA TYR A 47 12.91 11.18 9.32
C TYR A 47 13.37 10.64 7.96
N ASN A 48 14.41 9.83 7.98
CA ASN A 48 14.91 9.07 6.84
C ASN A 48 15.14 7.59 7.24
N GLU A 49 15.71 6.79 6.36
CA GLU A 49 15.99 5.37 6.59
C GLU A 49 16.92 5.07 7.78
N LYS A 50 17.59 6.07 8.33
CA LYS A 50 18.47 5.93 9.53
C LYS A 50 17.77 6.34 10.82
N THR A 51 16.81 7.27 10.73
CA THR A 51 16.14 7.87 11.89
C THR A 51 14.66 7.50 11.99
N PHE A 52 14.17 6.60 11.12
CA PHE A 52 12.74 6.27 11.00
C PHE A 52 12.13 5.70 12.29
N LYS A 53 12.89 4.98 13.10
CA LYS A 53 12.35 4.34 14.32
C LYS A 53 11.68 5.35 15.24
N GLU A 54 12.39 6.41 15.56
CA GLU A 54 11.87 7.48 16.40
C GLU A 54 10.90 8.38 15.65
N GLY A 55 11.23 8.73 14.40
CA GLY A 55 10.38 9.59 13.58
C GLY A 55 9.01 9.00 13.33
N LYS A 56 8.91 7.73 12.93
CA LYS A 56 7.62 7.04 12.74
C LYS A 56 6.83 6.91 14.05
N LEU A 57 7.52 6.64 15.16
CA LEU A 57 6.85 6.57 16.47
C LEU A 57 6.20 7.90 16.83
N GLN A 58 6.89 9.03 16.66
CA GLN A 58 6.33 10.35 16.93
C GLN A 58 5.14 10.65 16.00
N ASN A 59 5.24 10.32 14.71
CA ASN A 59 4.14 10.47 13.76
C ASN A 59 2.94 9.56 14.10
N LYS A 60 3.18 8.32 14.52
CA LYS A 60 2.13 7.39 14.94
C LYS A 60 1.36 7.93 16.14
N LEU A 61 2.05 8.36 17.20
CA LEU A 61 1.40 8.91 18.41
C LEU A 61 0.63 10.20 18.07
N ALA A 62 1.20 11.09 17.27
CA ALA A 62 0.51 12.30 16.83
C ALA A 62 -0.74 11.98 15.99
N LEU A 63 -0.66 10.99 15.09
CA LEU A 63 -1.78 10.54 14.28
C LEU A 63 -2.88 9.92 15.15
N GLN A 64 -2.54 9.05 16.09
CA GLN A 64 -3.49 8.48 17.05
C GLN A 64 -4.25 9.58 17.78
N LYS A 65 -3.53 10.56 18.31
CA LYS A 65 -4.12 11.71 19.01
C LYS A 65 -5.04 12.51 18.09
N THR A 66 -4.61 12.83 16.88
CA THR A 66 -5.39 13.61 15.90
C THR A 66 -6.69 12.89 15.52
N LEU A 67 -6.63 11.57 15.40
CA LEU A 67 -7.77 10.74 15.00
C LEU A 67 -8.64 10.27 16.19
N GLY A 68 -8.31 10.67 17.43
CA GLY A 68 -9.05 10.27 18.62
C GLY A 68 -8.88 8.80 19.00
N LEU A 69 -7.84 8.14 18.50
CA LEU A 69 -7.46 6.79 18.89
C LEU A 69 -6.63 6.83 20.19
N PRO A 70 -6.67 5.78 21.01
CA PRO A 70 -5.73 5.64 22.13
C PRO A 70 -4.28 5.74 21.68
N GLU A 71 -3.49 6.58 22.33
CA GLU A 71 -2.04 6.68 22.08
C GLU A 71 -1.37 5.41 22.64
N ASP A 72 -0.95 4.53 21.74
CA ASP A 72 -0.26 3.27 22.08
C ASP A 72 0.87 3.03 21.05
N ARG A 73 2.09 3.11 21.53
CA ARG A 73 3.30 2.92 20.74
C ARG A 73 3.44 1.49 20.21
N ASP A 74 2.93 0.52 20.96
CA ASP A 74 3.17 -0.91 20.72
C ASP A 74 2.05 -1.57 19.91
N THR A 75 0.89 -0.96 19.76
CA THR A 75 -0.19 -1.48 18.91
C THR A 75 0.10 -1.18 17.44
N ALA A 76 0.06 -2.20 16.59
CA ALA A 76 0.27 -2.05 15.16
C ALA A 76 -0.82 -1.17 14.53
N MET A 77 -0.42 -0.16 13.75
CA MET A 77 -1.33 0.72 13.02
C MET A 77 -1.40 0.31 11.56
N LEU A 78 -2.58 -0.13 11.13
CA LEU A 78 -2.88 -0.50 9.76
C LEU A 78 -3.57 0.69 9.07
N ALA A 79 -3.21 0.97 7.84
CA ALA A 79 -3.80 2.06 7.08
C ALA A 79 -4.29 1.61 5.71
N MET A 80 -5.37 2.24 5.24
CA MET A 80 -5.88 2.10 3.88
C MET A 80 -6.28 3.49 3.37
N VAL A 81 -5.62 3.96 2.31
CA VAL A 81 -5.90 5.24 1.66
C VAL A 81 -6.30 4.98 0.21
N THR A 82 -7.60 5.02 -0.08
CA THR A 82 -8.08 4.60 -1.41
C THR A 82 -9.51 5.08 -1.67
N ARG A 83 -9.93 5.05 -2.93
CA ARG A 83 -11.37 5.10 -3.25
C ARG A 83 -12.08 3.89 -2.68
N LEU A 84 -13.22 4.10 -2.04
CA LEU A 84 -14.04 3.02 -1.48
C LEU A 84 -14.87 2.36 -2.58
N ALA A 85 -14.23 1.52 -3.38
CA ALA A 85 -14.82 0.84 -4.52
C ALA A 85 -14.48 -0.66 -4.50
N GLY A 86 -15.36 -1.50 -5.07
CA GLY A 86 -15.23 -2.95 -5.01
C GLY A 86 -13.89 -3.47 -5.56
N HIS A 87 -13.38 -2.87 -6.65
CA HIS A 87 -12.09 -3.29 -7.22
C HIS A 87 -10.87 -2.93 -6.35
N LYS A 88 -11.04 -2.12 -5.29
CA LYS A 88 -10.00 -1.80 -4.29
C LYS A 88 -9.96 -2.76 -3.11
N GLY A 89 -10.80 -3.79 -3.10
CA GLY A 89 -10.80 -4.84 -2.09
C GLY A 89 -11.44 -4.44 -0.76
N ILE A 90 -12.33 -3.41 -0.76
CA ILE A 90 -13.06 -3.02 0.44
C ILE A 90 -14.01 -4.15 0.89
N ASP A 91 -14.53 -4.92 -0.03
CA ASP A 91 -15.34 -6.11 0.26
C ASP A 91 -14.56 -7.15 1.09
N LEU A 92 -13.28 -7.37 0.78
CA LEU A 92 -12.43 -8.25 1.58
C LEU A 92 -12.22 -7.70 2.99
N LEU A 93 -11.94 -6.39 3.11
CA LEU A 93 -11.82 -5.73 4.41
C LEU A 93 -13.12 -5.85 5.21
N CYS A 94 -14.28 -5.60 4.59
CA CYS A 94 -15.57 -5.75 5.25
C CYS A 94 -15.77 -7.16 5.82
N TYR A 95 -15.37 -8.18 5.06
CA TYR A 95 -15.54 -9.58 5.46
C TYR A 95 -14.66 -9.96 6.66
N ILE A 96 -13.43 -9.47 6.72
CA ILE A 96 -12.50 -9.79 7.80
C ILE A 96 -12.59 -8.85 9.00
N ALA A 97 -13.31 -7.75 8.92
CA ALA A 97 -13.22 -6.63 9.86
C ALA A 97 -13.33 -7.04 11.33
N GLU A 98 -14.33 -7.84 11.70
CA GLU A 98 -14.50 -8.29 13.09
C GLU A 98 -13.36 -9.20 13.56
N ARG A 99 -12.91 -10.09 12.68
CA ARG A 99 -11.76 -10.95 12.97
C ARG A 99 -10.46 -10.14 13.09
N LEU A 100 -10.31 -9.11 12.27
CA LEU A 100 -9.16 -8.21 12.33
C LEU A 100 -9.16 -7.41 13.64
N MET A 101 -10.32 -6.91 14.09
CA MET A 101 -10.44 -6.16 15.34
C MET A 101 -10.22 -7.04 16.60
N SER A 102 -10.19 -8.35 16.48
CA SER A 102 -9.77 -9.25 17.57
C SER A 102 -8.24 -9.33 17.76
N ARG A 103 -7.46 -8.72 16.85
CA ARG A 103 -6.00 -8.58 16.97
C ARG A 103 -5.65 -7.30 17.73
N ARG A 104 -4.41 -7.21 18.17
CA ARG A 104 -3.86 -5.99 18.73
C ARG A 104 -3.49 -5.01 17.60
N VAL A 105 -4.49 -4.33 17.05
CA VAL A 105 -4.33 -3.41 15.91
C VAL A 105 -5.19 -2.16 16.07
N GLN A 106 -4.75 -1.11 15.40
CA GLN A 106 -5.60 0.04 15.05
C GLN A 106 -5.70 0.12 13.52
N LEU A 107 -6.88 0.48 13.01
CA LEU A 107 -7.15 0.60 11.59
C LEU A 107 -7.56 2.03 11.25
N VAL A 108 -6.85 2.63 10.31
CA VAL A 108 -7.16 3.96 9.77
C VAL A 108 -7.56 3.80 8.31
N VAL A 109 -8.76 4.25 7.95
CA VAL A 109 -9.25 4.26 6.57
C VAL A 109 -9.50 5.69 6.11
N ILE A 110 -8.92 6.07 4.97
CA ILE A 110 -9.16 7.35 4.31
C ILE A 110 -9.70 7.11 2.91
N GLY A 111 -10.79 7.76 2.56
CA GLY A 111 -11.35 7.75 1.22
C GLY A 111 -12.85 7.89 1.18
N THR A 112 -13.37 8.09 -0.02
CA THR A 112 -14.80 8.15 -0.32
C THR A 112 -15.12 7.23 -1.50
N GLY A 113 -16.37 6.85 -1.67
CA GLY A 113 -16.75 6.02 -2.82
C GLY A 113 -18.16 5.46 -2.77
N GLU A 114 -18.30 4.15 -2.88
CA GLU A 114 -19.60 3.49 -2.88
C GLU A 114 -20.25 3.56 -1.50
N GLU A 115 -21.49 4.06 -1.44
CA GLU A 115 -22.22 4.31 -0.20
C GLU A 115 -22.30 3.10 0.73
N LYS A 116 -22.44 1.89 0.19
CA LYS A 116 -22.44 0.65 0.98
C LYS A 116 -21.17 0.43 1.80
N TYR A 117 -20.01 0.83 1.26
CA TYR A 117 -18.73 0.73 1.95
C TYR A 117 -18.56 1.85 2.98
N GLU A 118 -18.96 3.07 2.65
CA GLU A 118 -18.96 4.18 3.59
C GLU A 118 -19.85 3.88 4.80
N TRP A 119 -21.05 3.38 4.55
CA TRP A 119 -21.98 2.97 5.60
C TRP A 119 -21.40 1.88 6.51
N PHE A 120 -20.85 0.82 5.89
CA PHE A 120 -20.21 -0.27 6.63
C PHE A 120 -19.07 0.24 7.52
N LEU A 121 -18.18 1.07 6.97
CA LEU A 121 -17.03 1.60 7.70
C LEU A 121 -17.43 2.53 8.84
N ARG A 122 -18.48 3.37 8.67
CA ARG A 122 -19.06 4.15 9.78
C ARG A 122 -19.54 3.24 10.91
N GLY A 123 -20.31 2.20 10.59
CA GLY A 123 -20.76 1.23 11.59
C GLY A 123 -19.63 0.44 12.25
N LEU A 124 -18.54 0.19 11.52
CA LEU A 124 -17.35 -0.41 12.10
C LEU A 124 -16.68 0.53 13.11
N GLN A 125 -16.52 1.81 12.77
CA GLN A 125 -15.99 2.82 13.70
C GLN A 125 -16.89 3.00 14.93
N GLU A 126 -18.22 3.00 14.78
CA GLU A 126 -19.15 3.09 15.91
C GLU A 126 -18.96 1.92 16.90
N ARG A 127 -18.74 0.71 16.39
CA ARG A 127 -18.52 -0.49 17.22
C ARG A 127 -17.12 -0.59 17.82
N PHE A 128 -16.11 -0.15 17.09
CA PHE A 128 -14.68 -0.31 17.43
C PHE A 128 -13.94 1.03 17.50
N GLY A 129 -14.57 2.11 17.94
CA GLY A 129 -14.01 3.48 17.89
C GLY A 129 -12.69 3.68 18.64
N ARG A 130 -12.29 2.74 19.50
CA ARG A 130 -10.94 2.75 20.11
C ARG A 130 -9.85 2.10 19.23
N GLN A 131 -10.26 1.42 18.17
CA GLN A 131 -9.35 0.72 17.25
C GLN A 131 -9.50 1.20 15.81
N VAL A 132 -10.61 1.84 15.45
CA VAL A 132 -10.94 2.19 14.05
C VAL A 132 -11.18 3.69 13.94
N SER A 133 -10.49 4.31 12.99
CA SER A 133 -10.77 5.68 12.54
C SER A 133 -11.05 5.70 11.05
N VAL A 134 -12.23 6.19 10.67
CA VAL A 134 -12.69 6.29 9.28
C VAL A 134 -12.84 7.76 8.90
N ASN A 135 -12.11 8.18 7.88
CA ASN A 135 -12.09 9.53 7.39
C ASN A 135 -12.63 9.57 5.96
N LEU A 136 -13.92 9.85 5.82
CA LEU A 136 -14.59 9.86 4.52
C LEU A 136 -14.34 11.19 3.80
N CYS A 137 -13.08 11.37 3.38
CA CYS A 137 -12.62 12.56 2.68
C CYS A 137 -11.53 12.21 1.65
N PHE A 138 -11.26 13.16 0.78
CA PHE A 138 -10.04 13.16 -0.04
C PHE A 138 -9.11 14.27 0.50
N SER A 139 -7.99 13.87 1.09
CA SER A 139 -6.98 14.78 1.64
C SER A 139 -5.59 14.20 1.42
N ALA A 140 -4.80 14.87 0.59
CA ALA A 140 -3.41 14.49 0.34
C ALA A 140 -2.55 14.68 1.59
N ASP A 141 -2.77 15.76 2.34
CA ASP A 141 -2.01 16.05 3.56
C ASP A 141 -2.27 14.99 4.64
N LEU A 142 -3.54 14.63 4.86
CA LEU A 142 -3.87 13.56 5.81
C LEU A 142 -3.32 12.21 5.35
N ALA A 143 -3.32 11.92 4.04
CA ALA A 143 -2.73 10.71 3.50
C ALA A 143 -1.23 10.61 3.81
N ASN A 144 -0.48 11.69 3.66
CA ASN A 144 0.95 11.73 3.97
C ASN A 144 1.22 11.48 5.47
N VAL A 145 0.44 12.10 6.35
CA VAL A 145 0.54 11.87 7.79
C VAL A 145 0.20 10.42 8.15
N VAL A 146 -0.77 9.83 7.45
CA VAL A 146 -1.13 8.41 7.65
C VAL A 146 -0.03 7.48 7.15
N TYR A 147 0.59 7.73 5.99
CA TYR A 147 1.76 6.93 5.55
C TYR A 147 2.90 7.00 6.57
N ALA A 148 3.14 8.19 7.14
CA ALA A 148 4.21 8.37 8.14
C ALA A 148 3.92 7.66 9.47
N GLY A 149 2.66 7.63 9.91
CA GLY A 149 2.26 7.03 11.19
C GLY A 149 1.94 5.54 11.12
N ALA A 150 1.53 5.01 9.96
CA ALA A 150 1.16 3.61 9.81
C ALA A 150 2.35 2.66 9.85
N ASP A 151 2.16 1.48 10.44
CA ASP A 151 3.11 0.38 10.39
C ASP A 151 2.86 -0.48 9.15
N LEU A 152 1.60 -0.76 8.83
CA LEU A 152 1.16 -1.58 7.71
C LEU A 152 0.26 -0.78 6.76
N TYR A 153 0.43 -1.00 5.47
CA TYR A 153 -0.40 -0.40 4.44
C TYR A 153 -1.19 -1.45 3.66
N LEU A 154 -2.51 -1.42 3.75
CA LEU A 154 -3.40 -2.44 3.16
C LEU A 154 -3.83 -2.03 1.76
N MET A 155 -3.55 -2.88 0.77
CA MET A 155 -3.94 -2.68 -0.62
C MET A 155 -4.43 -3.98 -1.28
N PRO A 156 -5.58 -4.52 -0.82
CA PRO A 156 -6.13 -5.79 -1.31
C PRO A 156 -6.84 -5.65 -2.67
N SER A 157 -6.35 -4.80 -3.57
CA SER A 157 -6.99 -4.52 -4.84
C SER A 157 -7.19 -5.77 -5.68
N LYS A 158 -8.38 -5.92 -6.27
CA LYS A 158 -8.70 -7.00 -7.23
C LYS A 158 -7.94 -6.81 -8.54
N SER A 159 -7.75 -5.56 -8.94
CA SER A 159 -7.01 -5.16 -10.13
C SER A 159 -6.32 -3.84 -9.87
N GLU A 160 -5.01 -3.77 -10.16
CA GLU A 160 -4.20 -2.59 -9.97
C GLU A 160 -3.13 -2.52 -11.07
N PRO A 161 -3.31 -1.69 -12.12
CA PRO A 161 -2.37 -1.64 -13.24
C PRO A 161 -0.94 -1.29 -12.85
N CYS A 162 -0.76 -0.36 -11.92
CA CYS A 162 0.54 0.01 -11.37
C CYS A 162 0.49 0.08 -9.85
N GLY A 163 -0.45 0.89 -9.33
CA GLY A 163 -0.44 1.33 -7.94
C GLY A 163 0.67 2.36 -7.69
N LEU A 164 0.36 3.40 -6.94
CA LEU A 164 1.34 4.38 -6.48
C LEU A 164 1.37 4.46 -4.96
N SER A 165 0.23 4.26 -4.32
CA SER A 165 0.11 4.41 -2.87
C SER A 165 0.95 3.41 -2.07
N GLN A 166 1.20 2.19 -2.58
CA GLN A 166 2.15 1.26 -1.96
C GLN A 166 3.60 1.75 -2.04
N LEU A 167 3.97 2.45 -3.15
CA LEU A 167 5.30 3.05 -3.29
C LEU A 167 5.48 4.20 -2.30
N MET A 168 4.44 5.06 -2.18
CA MET A 168 4.40 6.13 -1.18
C MET A 168 4.49 5.55 0.22
N ALA A 169 3.69 4.54 0.54
CA ALA A 169 3.70 3.88 1.85
C ALA A 169 5.09 3.33 2.20
N MET A 170 5.74 2.59 1.29
CA MET A 170 7.10 2.09 1.47
C MET A 170 8.12 3.21 1.65
N ARG A 171 8.01 4.29 0.88
CA ARG A 171 8.87 5.47 1.02
C ARG A 171 8.76 6.11 2.41
N PHE A 172 7.59 6.07 3.04
CA PHE A 172 7.33 6.51 4.40
C PHE A 172 7.53 5.39 5.45
N GLY A 173 7.98 4.21 5.05
CA GLY A 173 8.25 3.08 5.94
C GLY A 173 7.01 2.37 6.49
N ALA A 174 5.89 2.44 5.78
CA ALA A 174 4.72 1.59 6.04
C ALA A 174 4.78 0.35 5.13
N VAL A 175 4.84 -0.83 5.73
CA VAL A 175 5.03 -2.10 5.00
C VAL A 175 3.73 -2.51 4.31
N PRO A 176 3.74 -2.77 3.00
CA PRO A 176 2.53 -3.11 2.27
C PRO A 176 2.06 -4.55 2.49
N VAL A 177 0.72 -4.71 2.56
CA VAL A 177 0.02 -6.00 2.49
C VAL A 177 -0.90 -5.94 1.28
N VAL A 178 -0.60 -6.72 0.23
CA VAL A 178 -1.23 -6.55 -1.08
C VAL A 178 -1.72 -7.86 -1.70
N ASN A 179 -2.76 -7.77 -2.53
CA ASN A 179 -3.06 -8.83 -3.49
C ASN A 179 -2.03 -8.80 -4.62
N ALA A 180 -1.40 -9.95 -4.93
CA ALA A 180 -0.35 -10.07 -5.94
C ALA A 180 -0.94 -10.00 -7.37
N THR A 181 -1.43 -8.82 -7.76
CA THR A 181 -2.04 -8.54 -9.07
C THR A 181 -1.42 -7.31 -9.72
N GLY A 182 -1.27 -7.32 -11.04
CA GLY A 182 -0.76 -6.21 -11.83
C GLY A 182 0.53 -5.61 -11.27
N GLY A 183 0.57 -4.29 -11.16
CA GLY A 183 1.75 -3.57 -10.65
C GLY A 183 2.07 -3.84 -9.18
N LEU A 184 1.11 -4.32 -8.39
CA LEU A 184 1.40 -4.70 -6.99
C LEU A 184 2.31 -5.93 -6.93
N LYS A 185 2.12 -6.90 -7.84
CA LYS A 185 3.00 -8.05 -7.95
C LYS A 185 4.43 -7.66 -8.37
N ASP A 186 4.54 -6.64 -9.22
CA ASP A 186 5.84 -6.18 -9.74
C ASP A 186 6.60 -5.33 -8.70
N THR A 187 5.87 -4.56 -7.88
CA THR A 187 6.46 -3.57 -6.97
C THR A 187 6.60 -4.04 -5.52
N VAL A 188 5.84 -5.07 -5.13
CA VAL A 188 5.84 -5.64 -3.77
C VAL A 188 6.16 -7.13 -3.84
N PRO A 189 7.42 -7.53 -4.10
CA PRO A 189 7.84 -8.91 -3.98
C PRO A 189 7.63 -9.39 -2.53
N PRO A 190 7.22 -10.67 -2.32
CA PRO A 190 6.90 -11.18 -1.00
C PRO A 190 8.14 -11.23 -0.09
N TYR A 191 7.98 -10.81 1.16
CA TYR A 191 8.99 -11.00 2.19
C TYR A 191 8.99 -12.47 2.65
N GLU A 192 10.13 -13.13 2.48
CA GLU A 192 10.35 -14.55 2.80
C GLU A 192 11.45 -14.74 3.86
N GLY A 193 11.85 -13.66 4.53
CA GLY A 193 12.87 -13.67 5.57
C GLY A 193 13.97 -12.63 5.33
N PRO A 194 14.95 -12.53 6.25
CA PRO A 194 15.98 -11.46 6.24
C PRO A 194 16.85 -11.42 4.98
N GLU A 195 17.06 -12.58 4.34
CA GLU A 195 17.88 -12.70 3.13
C GLU A 195 17.09 -12.43 1.83
N SER A 196 15.78 -12.14 1.94
CA SER A 196 14.94 -11.91 0.76
C SER A 196 14.98 -10.45 0.31
N GLU A 197 14.84 -10.23 -1.00
CA GLU A 197 14.60 -8.91 -1.61
C GLU A 197 13.13 -8.47 -1.48
N GLY A 198 12.37 -9.16 -0.61
CA GLY A 198 10.95 -8.92 -0.37
C GLY A 198 10.69 -7.57 0.27
N ARG A 199 9.54 -6.96 -0.08
CA ARG A 199 9.14 -5.61 0.33
C ARG A 199 7.83 -5.57 1.08
N GLY A 200 7.19 -6.69 1.30
CA GLY A 200 5.91 -6.72 1.97
C GLY A 200 5.26 -8.09 1.98
N PHE A 201 3.99 -8.12 2.36
CA PHE A 201 3.25 -9.37 2.49
C PHE A 201 2.21 -9.49 1.38
N THR A 202 2.23 -10.61 0.68
CA THR A 202 1.34 -10.81 -0.47
C THR A 202 0.41 -11.98 -0.26
N PHE A 203 -0.75 -11.93 -0.91
CA PHE A 203 -1.64 -13.09 -1.08
C PHE A 203 -1.98 -13.23 -2.57
N GLN A 204 -2.24 -14.47 -3.01
CA GLN A 204 -2.33 -14.81 -4.44
C GLN A 204 -3.77 -14.90 -4.93
N SER A 205 -4.69 -15.32 -4.08
CA SER A 205 -6.09 -15.47 -4.41
C SER A 205 -6.89 -14.30 -3.86
N TYR A 206 -7.73 -13.67 -4.69
CA TYR A 206 -8.62 -12.60 -4.24
C TYR A 206 -9.69 -13.16 -3.29
N ASN A 207 -9.31 -13.34 -2.04
CA ASN A 207 -10.13 -13.95 -1.01
C ASN A 207 -9.79 -13.37 0.38
N ALA A 208 -10.80 -13.29 1.21
CA ALA A 208 -10.71 -12.60 2.50
C ALA A 208 -9.84 -13.34 3.52
N ASP A 209 -9.84 -14.68 3.52
CA ASP A 209 -9.04 -15.48 4.45
C ASP A 209 -7.56 -15.40 4.10
N ASP A 210 -7.20 -15.41 2.80
CA ASP A 210 -5.82 -15.22 2.35
C ASP A 210 -5.31 -13.82 2.65
N PHE A 211 -6.19 -12.80 2.53
CA PHE A 211 -5.86 -11.43 2.93
C PHE A 211 -5.60 -11.34 4.44
N LEU A 212 -6.47 -11.91 5.27
CA LEU A 212 -6.26 -11.92 6.72
C LEU A 212 -4.99 -12.69 7.10
N ALA A 213 -4.73 -13.83 6.46
CA ALA A 213 -3.51 -14.59 6.69
C ALA A 213 -2.24 -13.81 6.30
N ALA A 214 -2.29 -12.96 5.26
CA ALA A 214 -1.18 -12.08 4.92
C ALA A 214 -0.96 -10.99 5.99
N ILE A 215 -2.05 -10.41 6.52
CA ILE A 215 -1.97 -9.48 7.65
C ILE A 215 -1.40 -10.19 8.89
N ASP A 216 -1.87 -11.39 9.21
CA ASP A 216 -1.40 -12.14 10.38
C ASP A 216 0.11 -12.47 10.28
N ARG A 217 0.64 -12.80 9.09
CA ARG A 217 2.10 -12.96 8.88
C ARG A 217 2.86 -11.66 9.12
N ALA A 218 2.33 -10.53 8.66
CA ALA A 218 2.94 -9.23 8.88
C ALA A 218 2.94 -8.84 10.37
N LEU A 219 1.84 -9.08 11.07
CA LEU A 219 1.73 -8.85 12.51
C LEU A 219 2.67 -9.76 13.32
N ALA A 220 2.83 -11.02 12.91
CA ALA A 220 3.79 -11.93 13.54
C ALA A 220 5.22 -11.37 13.41
N LEU A 221 5.64 -10.91 12.22
CA LEU A 221 6.96 -10.27 12.08
C LEU A 221 7.07 -9.00 12.94
N TYR A 222 6.04 -8.16 12.94
CA TYR A 222 6.02 -6.91 13.71
C TYR A 222 6.17 -7.14 15.21
N TYR A 223 5.46 -8.13 15.79
CA TYR A 223 5.44 -8.37 17.22
C TYR A 223 6.54 -9.32 17.71
N ASP A 224 6.82 -10.37 16.94
CA ASP A 224 7.67 -11.47 17.39
C ASP A 224 9.14 -11.33 16.94
N ALA A 225 9.39 -10.53 15.89
CA ALA A 225 10.74 -10.31 15.35
C ALA A 225 11.00 -8.81 15.02
N PRO A 226 10.97 -7.91 16.01
CA PRO A 226 11.03 -6.45 15.78
C PRO A 226 12.32 -5.98 15.10
N GLU A 227 13.43 -6.69 15.23
CA GLU A 227 14.69 -6.34 14.54
C GLU A 227 14.54 -6.60 13.02
N GLN A 228 14.01 -7.76 12.64
CA GLN A 228 13.75 -8.09 11.22
C GLN A 228 12.68 -7.17 10.61
N TRP A 229 11.66 -6.81 11.39
CA TRP A 229 10.68 -5.80 10.98
C TRP A 229 11.35 -4.48 10.63
N GLN A 230 12.26 -4.00 11.49
CA GLN A 230 12.98 -2.75 11.26
C GLN A 230 13.94 -2.82 10.06
N GLU A 231 14.52 -3.99 9.78
CA GLU A 231 15.33 -4.22 8.60
C GLU A 231 14.50 -4.14 7.34
N LEU A 232 13.32 -4.76 7.33
CA LEU A 232 12.36 -4.67 6.22
C LEU A 232 11.94 -3.22 5.96
N VAL A 233 11.54 -2.47 7.01
CA VAL A 233 11.19 -1.06 6.88
C VAL A 233 12.34 -0.23 6.31
N ARG A 234 13.57 -0.44 6.78
CA ARG A 234 14.76 0.26 6.28
C ARG A 234 15.04 -0.10 4.83
N HIS A 235 14.91 -1.39 4.48
CA HIS A 235 15.07 -1.86 3.11
C HIS A 235 14.08 -1.16 2.18
N ASP A 236 12.80 -1.10 2.53
CA ASP A 236 11.76 -0.43 1.75
C ASP A 236 12.04 1.06 1.57
N MET A 237 12.37 1.76 2.65
CA MET A 237 12.67 3.19 2.60
C MET A 237 13.91 3.53 1.77
N SER A 238 14.86 2.60 1.63
CA SER A 238 16.09 2.78 0.85
C SER A 238 15.90 2.57 -0.65
N GLN A 239 14.75 2.03 -1.08
CA GLN A 239 14.50 1.77 -2.49
C GLN A 239 14.29 3.06 -3.30
N ASP A 240 14.73 3.02 -4.54
CA ASP A 240 14.43 4.07 -5.50
C ASP A 240 13.09 3.80 -6.18
N PHE A 241 12.08 4.58 -5.82
CA PHE A 241 10.75 4.59 -6.41
C PHE A 241 10.54 5.73 -7.41
N GLY A 242 11.61 6.43 -7.81
CA GLY A 242 11.54 7.57 -8.71
C GLY A 242 11.19 7.23 -10.16
N TRP A 243 11.07 8.27 -10.96
CA TRP A 243 10.69 8.15 -12.37
C TRP A 243 11.85 7.79 -13.31
N ASP A 244 13.11 7.77 -12.85
CA ASP A 244 14.28 7.63 -13.73
C ASP A 244 14.23 6.33 -14.54
N LYS A 245 13.97 5.19 -13.91
CA LYS A 245 13.80 3.90 -14.58
C LYS A 245 12.62 3.87 -15.55
N GLY A 246 11.51 4.51 -15.17
CA GLY A 246 10.34 4.66 -16.03
C GLY A 246 10.68 5.49 -17.27
N ALA A 247 11.35 6.62 -17.10
CA ALA A 247 11.76 7.51 -18.17
C ALA A 247 12.73 6.82 -19.15
N GLU A 248 13.74 6.08 -18.65
CA GLU A 248 14.63 5.28 -19.48
C GLU A 248 13.86 4.24 -20.31
N SER A 249 12.88 3.57 -19.71
CA SER A 249 12.03 2.59 -20.39
C SER A 249 11.19 3.23 -21.50
N TYR A 250 10.63 4.42 -21.27
CA TYR A 250 9.92 5.19 -22.30
C TYR A 250 10.85 5.62 -23.42
N MET A 251 12.06 6.10 -23.12
CA MET A 251 13.05 6.49 -24.14
C MET A 251 13.47 5.29 -24.99
N ALA A 252 13.71 4.14 -24.38
CA ALA A 252 14.02 2.91 -25.11
C ALA A 252 12.89 2.49 -26.06
N LEU A 253 11.63 2.60 -25.60
CA LEU A 253 10.45 2.31 -26.42
C LEU A 253 10.33 3.27 -27.61
N TYR A 254 10.58 4.59 -27.42
CA TYR A 254 10.56 5.58 -28.49
C TYR A 254 11.66 5.31 -29.52
N HIS A 255 12.89 4.98 -29.10
CA HIS A 255 13.97 4.62 -30.02
C HIS A 255 13.62 3.37 -30.84
N LYS A 256 13.07 2.34 -30.22
CA LYS A 256 12.58 1.15 -30.93
C LYS A 256 11.52 1.52 -31.96
N ALA A 257 10.51 2.29 -31.60
CA ALA A 257 9.42 2.69 -32.50
C ALA A 257 9.91 3.54 -33.69
N LEU A 258 10.97 4.32 -33.51
CA LEU A 258 11.60 5.06 -34.61
C LEU A 258 12.40 4.14 -35.57
N ALA A 259 13.13 3.16 -35.00
CA ALA A 259 13.90 2.19 -35.79
C ALA A 259 12.98 1.27 -36.62
N ASP A 260 11.82 0.87 -36.08
CA ASP A 260 10.85 0.01 -36.78
C ASP A 260 10.14 0.74 -37.95
N LYS A 261 10.27 2.08 -38.07
CA LYS A 261 9.73 2.89 -39.15
C LYS A 261 10.72 3.22 -40.25
N ALA A 262 12.01 3.01 -40.01
CA ALA A 262 13.09 3.26 -40.97
C ALA A 262 13.37 2.02 -41.84
#